data_ec0d57bcbeccd382b44f4b646237a81c
#
_entry.id   ec0d57bcbeccd382b44f4b646237a81c
#
_cell.length_a   1.000
_cell.length_b   1.000
_cell.length_c   1.000
_cell.angle_alpha   90.00
_cell.angle_beta   90.00
_cell.angle_gamma   90.00
#
_symmetry.space_group_name_H-M   'P 1'
#
loop_
_entity.id
_entity.type
_entity.pdbx_description
1 polymer ?
#
loop_
_entity_poly.entity_id
_entity_poly.type
_entity_poly.pdbx_seq_one_letter_code
_entity_poly.pdbx_strand_id
1 'polypeptide(L)'
;MPYSFHSHSGQFCKHGYGLLEDVVKEAIRKGFYAYGLSEHMPRYHESELYPEELEVDLKYQILKQLQWLIYHWQAHCTPKTLETTYADFQVEAKRVQQLYKDQINILIGAEIEFINKDYAQHVDNLRNIYKADYVVGSLHHVNSIPIDFSPELYAKALGQVDTLKDLYIRYFDEQYVMLQSVQPEVVGHFDLIRIFADQKIADATLLEPEVWERVVRNIDLVVKYDGLFEINSRSWKKGLLDAYPQRDIIKVYSHVDIKMYDF
;
A
#
# COMPACT_ATOMS: atom_id res chain seq x y z
N MET A 1 4.96 -17.00 15.26
CA MET A 1 5.66 -17.06 13.96
C MET A 1 5.30 -15.79 13.20
N PRO A 2 6.25 -15.04 12.61
CA PRO A 2 5.92 -13.78 11.95
C PRO A 2 5.21 -14.03 10.61
N TYR A 3 4.30 -13.12 10.29
CA TYR A 3 3.59 -13.04 9.02
C TYR A 3 3.80 -11.64 8.43
N SER A 4 3.85 -11.50 7.12
CA SER A 4 3.79 -10.22 6.43
C SER A 4 2.90 -10.37 5.20
N PHE A 5 2.00 -9.39 4.98
CA PHE A 5 1.09 -9.41 3.84
C PHE A 5 1.27 -8.19 2.93
N HIS A 6 2.27 -7.34 3.21
CA HIS A 6 2.53 -6.14 2.44
C HIS A 6 4.02 -6.04 2.12
N SER A 7 4.36 -6.22 0.86
CA SER A 7 5.75 -6.14 0.41
C SER A 7 5.88 -5.75 -1.06
N HIS A 8 6.97 -5.04 -1.35
CA HIS A 8 7.36 -4.63 -2.70
C HIS A 8 8.80 -5.03 -2.99
N SER A 9 9.09 -5.28 -4.27
CA SER A 9 10.43 -5.53 -4.77
C SER A 9 10.88 -4.40 -5.71
N GLY A 10 12.18 -4.17 -5.81
CA GLY A 10 12.75 -3.27 -6.82
C GLY A 10 12.60 -3.79 -8.25
N GLN A 11 12.14 -5.01 -8.40
CA GLN A 11 11.89 -5.63 -9.69
C GLN A 11 10.62 -5.06 -10.35
N PHE A 12 9.60 -4.77 -9.57
CA PHE A 12 8.27 -4.37 -10.06
C PHE A 12 7.79 -3.02 -9.51
N CYS A 13 8.54 -2.42 -8.58
CA CYS A 13 8.21 -1.14 -7.95
C CYS A 13 9.44 -0.24 -7.86
N LYS A 14 9.36 1.01 -8.36
CA LYS A 14 10.51 1.94 -8.41
C LYS A 14 11.09 2.30 -7.05
N HIS A 15 10.27 2.32 -6.00
CA HIS A 15 10.70 2.58 -4.61
C HIS A 15 11.00 1.31 -3.80
N GLY A 16 10.91 0.13 -4.43
CA GLY A 16 11.34 -1.15 -3.88
C GLY A 16 12.84 -1.40 -4.04
N TYR A 17 13.35 -2.48 -3.43
CA TYR A 17 14.75 -2.91 -3.52
C TYR A 17 14.84 -4.40 -3.83
N GLY A 18 15.88 -4.79 -4.59
CA GLY A 18 16.20 -6.18 -4.90
C GLY A 18 15.19 -6.84 -5.84
N LEU A 19 15.43 -8.12 -6.11
CA LEU A 19 14.54 -8.96 -6.89
C LEU A 19 13.42 -9.52 -6.01
N LEU A 20 12.30 -9.89 -6.60
CA LEU A 20 11.20 -10.54 -5.88
C LEU A 20 11.68 -11.80 -5.15
N GLU A 21 12.54 -12.58 -5.81
CA GLU A 21 13.13 -13.77 -5.21
C GLU A 21 14.05 -13.46 -4.02
N ASP A 22 14.79 -12.34 -4.06
CA ASP A 22 15.65 -11.92 -2.94
C ASP A 22 14.82 -11.48 -1.72
N VAL A 23 13.68 -10.83 -1.95
CA VAL A 23 12.71 -10.50 -0.90
C VAL A 23 12.22 -11.76 -0.20
N VAL A 24 11.86 -12.81 -0.98
CA VAL A 24 11.41 -14.09 -0.40
C VAL A 24 12.55 -14.81 0.35
N LYS A 25 13.76 -14.85 -0.20
CA LYS A 25 14.92 -15.40 0.51
C LYS A 25 15.17 -14.72 1.85
N GLU A 26 15.02 -13.40 1.89
CA GLU A 26 15.18 -12.65 3.14
C GLU A 26 14.05 -12.95 4.13
N ALA A 27 12.80 -13.13 3.67
CA ALA A 27 11.70 -13.55 4.52
C ALA A 27 11.95 -14.96 5.12
N ILE A 28 12.45 -15.90 4.32
CA ILE A 28 12.86 -17.24 4.79
C ILE A 28 13.97 -17.11 5.84
N ARG A 29 15.01 -16.33 5.55
CA ARG A 29 16.14 -16.10 6.48
C ARG A 29 15.69 -15.52 7.82
N LYS A 30 14.68 -14.67 7.81
CA LYS A 30 14.08 -14.07 9.01
C LYS A 30 13.08 -15.00 9.72
N GLY A 31 12.79 -16.16 9.17
CA GLY A 31 11.91 -17.16 9.77
C GLY A 31 10.42 -16.82 9.66
N PHE A 32 10.00 -16.11 8.62
CA PHE A 32 8.58 -15.90 8.34
C PHE A 32 7.90 -17.25 8.05
N TYR A 33 6.71 -17.43 8.62
CA TYR A 33 5.87 -18.59 8.35
C TYR A 33 5.06 -18.40 7.06
N ALA A 34 4.49 -17.23 6.88
CA ALA A 34 3.81 -16.85 5.66
C ALA A 34 4.23 -15.44 5.23
N TYR A 35 4.31 -15.24 3.92
CA TYR A 35 4.73 -13.97 3.34
C TYR A 35 3.88 -13.63 2.13
N GLY A 36 3.33 -12.43 2.12
CA GLY A 36 2.52 -11.91 1.03
C GLY A 36 3.34 -11.06 0.08
N LEU A 37 3.23 -11.35 -1.20
CA LEU A 37 3.75 -10.55 -2.30
C LEU A 37 2.62 -9.67 -2.81
N SER A 38 2.71 -8.34 -2.65
CA SER A 38 1.61 -7.41 -2.89
C SER A 38 2.05 -6.17 -3.66
N GLU A 39 2.62 -6.37 -4.85
CA GLU A 39 2.99 -5.22 -5.69
C GLU A 39 1.79 -4.33 -6.00
N HIS A 40 2.06 -3.05 -6.28
CA HIS A 40 1.02 -2.09 -6.62
C HIS A 40 0.21 -2.52 -7.83
N MET A 41 -1.11 -2.42 -7.73
CA MET A 41 -1.97 -2.55 -8.90
C MET A 41 -1.67 -1.47 -9.94
N PRO A 42 -1.93 -1.72 -11.23
CA PRO A 42 -1.76 -0.70 -12.27
C PRO A 42 -2.66 0.51 -12.03
N ARG A 43 -2.16 1.71 -12.36
CA ARG A 43 -3.00 2.89 -12.57
C ARG A 43 -3.51 2.90 -14.01
N TYR A 44 -4.71 3.42 -14.22
CA TYR A 44 -5.42 3.23 -15.50
C TYR A 44 -5.46 4.51 -16.34
N HIS A 45 -5.09 5.67 -15.76
CA HIS A 45 -5.02 6.95 -16.45
C HIS A 45 -3.63 7.59 -16.32
N GLU A 46 -3.18 8.30 -17.34
CA GLU A 46 -1.87 9.00 -17.33
C GLU A 46 -1.80 10.05 -16.21
N SER A 47 -2.92 10.70 -15.87
CA SER A 47 -3.01 11.68 -14.80
C SER A 47 -2.85 11.08 -13.39
N GLU A 48 -2.87 9.77 -13.26
CA GLU A 48 -2.74 9.03 -12.00
C GLU A 48 -1.32 8.50 -11.78
N LEU A 49 -0.43 8.67 -12.76
CA LEU A 49 0.95 8.25 -12.65
C LEU A 49 1.71 9.10 -11.63
N TYR A 50 2.52 8.44 -10.82
CA TYR A 50 3.40 9.13 -9.88
C TYR A 50 4.53 9.88 -10.61
N PRO A 51 5.04 10.99 -10.04
CA PRO A 51 6.16 11.73 -10.66
C PRO A 51 7.36 10.86 -11.01
N GLU A 52 7.70 9.89 -10.16
CA GLU A 52 8.80 8.94 -10.42
C GLU A 52 8.55 8.04 -11.64
N GLU A 53 7.30 7.81 -12.01
CA GLU A 53 6.93 7.00 -13.17
C GLU A 53 7.00 7.81 -14.47
N LEU A 54 6.91 9.13 -14.38
CA LEU A 54 7.04 10.07 -15.48
C LEU A 54 8.51 10.45 -15.77
N GLU A 55 9.40 10.28 -14.77
CA GLU A 55 10.82 10.62 -14.92
C GLU A 55 11.58 9.57 -15.72
N VAL A 56 12.40 10.05 -16.66
CA VAL A 56 13.39 9.24 -17.37
C VAL A 56 14.62 9.09 -16.48
N ASP A 57 14.80 7.94 -15.86
CA ASP A 57 16.00 7.67 -15.09
C ASP A 57 17.21 7.41 -16.02
N LEU A 58 17.94 8.49 -16.31
CA LEU A 58 19.19 8.46 -17.12
C LEU A 58 20.27 7.54 -16.49
N LYS A 59 20.30 7.43 -15.17
CA LYS A 59 21.21 6.54 -14.45
C LYS A 59 20.90 5.06 -14.75
N TYR A 60 19.64 4.77 -14.94
CA TYR A 60 19.15 3.45 -15.28
C TYR A 60 19.42 3.07 -16.74
N GLN A 61 19.39 4.03 -17.67
CA GLN A 61 19.74 3.78 -19.08
C GLN A 61 21.21 3.38 -19.25
N ILE A 62 22.12 3.92 -18.43
CA ILE A 62 23.54 3.58 -18.46
C ILE A 62 23.76 2.16 -17.90
N LEU A 63 23.06 1.77 -16.85
CA LEU A 63 23.12 0.42 -16.29
C LEU A 63 22.48 -0.63 -17.19
N LYS A 64 21.45 -0.25 -17.96
CA LYS A 64 20.78 -1.11 -18.95
C LYS A 64 21.70 -1.51 -20.12
N GLN A 65 22.64 -0.66 -20.51
CA GLN A 65 23.66 -0.98 -21.52
C GLN A 65 24.70 -2.00 -21.05
N LEU A 66 24.88 -2.14 -19.73
CA LEU A 66 25.88 -3.05 -19.14
C LEU A 66 25.27 -4.39 -18.66
N GLN A 67 23.97 -4.49 -18.51
CA GLN A 67 23.26 -5.69 -18.04
C GLN A 67 22.11 -6.05 -18.98
N TRP A 68 22.42 -6.79 -20.03
CA TRP A 68 21.54 -7.19 -21.14
C TRP A 68 20.37 -8.12 -20.73
N LEU A 69 20.14 -8.38 -19.48
CA LEU A 69 19.32 -9.54 -19.11
C LEU A 69 18.21 -9.26 -18.13
N ILE A 70 17.74 -8.24 -17.71
CA ILE A 70 16.66 -8.19 -16.70
C ILE A 70 16.05 -6.78 -16.64
N TYR A 71 14.74 -6.70 -16.85
CA TYR A 71 13.76 -5.67 -16.47
C TYR A 71 13.39 -4.60 -17.51
N HIS A 72 12.12 -4.69 -17.89
CA HIS A 72 11.41 -3.79 -18.79
C HIS A 72 10.96 -2.46 -18.12
N TRP A 73 11.78 -1.85 -17.29
CA TRP A 73 11.49 -0.47 -16.89
C TRP A 73 11.72 0.45 -18.07
N GLN A 74 10.65 0.84 -18.74
CA GLN A 74 10.71 1.85 -19.78
C GLN A 74 11.04 3.21 -19.14
N ALA A 75 11.73 4.05 -19.87
CA ALA A 75 12.13 5.38 -19.45
C ALA A 75 10.94 6.31 -19.08
N HIS A 76 9.74 5.90 -19.44
CA HIS A 76 8.48 6.58 -19.18
C HIS A 76 7.40 5.53 -19.02
N CYS A 77 6.76 5.48 -17.84
CA CYS A 77 5.66 4.57 -17.61
C CYS A 77 4.39 5.12 -18.28
N THR A 78 3.58 4.19 -18.73
CA THR A 78 2.21 4.46 -19.20
C THR A 78 1.28 3.49 -18.45
N PRO A 79 -0.03 3.72 -18.38
CA PRO A 79 -0.96 2.75 -17.83
C PRO A 79 -0.77 1.35 -18.43
N LYS A 80 -0.51 1.28 -19.75
CA LYS A 80 -0.27 -0.01 -20.42
C LYS A 80 1.02 -0.70 -20.00
N THR A 81 2.08 0.05 -19.73
CA THR A 81 3.32 -0.57 -19.20
C THR A 81 3.17 -1.03 -17.78
N LEU A 82 2.37 -0.33 -16.94
CA LEU A 82 2.05 -0.78 -15.58
C LEU A 82 1.23 -2.08 -15.58
N GLU A 83 0.25 -2.22 -16.50
CA GLU A 83 -0.48 -3.48 -16.67
C GLU A 83 0.46 -4.63 -17.04
N THR A 84 1.41 -4.39 -17.95
CA THR A 84 2.40 -5.39 -18.37
C THR A 84 3.31 -5.75 -17.19
N THR A 85 3.82 -4.75 -16.47
CA THR A 85 4.66 -4.97 -15.28
C THR A 85 3.93 -5.79 -14.22
N TYR A 86 2.65 -5.53 -14.00
CA TYR A 86 1.84 -6.31 -13.05
C TYR A 86 1.60 -7.75 -13.54
N ALA A 87 1.38 -7.95 -14.84
CA ALA A 87 1.29 -9.28 -15.42
C ALA A 87 2.59 -10.08 -15.26
N ASP A 88 3.74 -9.44 -15.50
CA ASP A 88 5.06 -10.05 -15.30
C ASP A 88 5.32 -10.37 -13.82
N PHE A 89 4.90 -9.49 -12.90
CA PHE A 89 4.91 -9.77 -11.46
C PHE A 89 4.13 -11.05 -11.14
N GLN A 90 2.93 -11.22 -11.67
CA GLN A 90 2.11 -12.40 -11.42
C GLN A 90 2.79 -13.70 -11.88
N VAL A 91 3.48 -13.66 -13.02
CA VAL A 91 4.26 -14.82 -13.52
C VAL A 91 5.41 -15.14 -12.58
N GLU A 92 6.20 -14.13 -12.22
CA GLU A 92 7.37 -14.32 -11.34
C GLU A 92 6.95 -14.72 -9.91
N ALA A 93 5.89 -14.12 -9.37
CA ALA A 93 5.37 -14.48 -8.06
C ALA A 93 4.97 -15.97 -7.98
N LYS A 94 4.27 -16.49 -9.00
CA LYS A 94 3.92 -17.90 -9.09
C LYS A 94 5.16 -18.81 -9.22
N ARG A 95 6.17 -18.38 -9.98
CA ARG A 95 7.45 -19.10 -10.08
C ARG A 95 8.12 -19.21 -8.71
N VAL A 96 8.24 -18.09 -8.00
CA VAL A 96 8.88 -18.02 -6.69
C VAL A 96 8.06 -18.79 -5.64
N GLN A 97 6.74 -18.67 -5.65
CA GLN A 97 5.83 -19.43 -4.78
C GLN A 97 6.06 -20.93 -4.94
N GLN A 98 6.12 -21.43 -6.17
CA GLN A 98 6.37 -22.86 -6.43
C GLN A 98 7.78 -23.28 -6.03
N LEU A 99 8.80 -22.43 -6.24
CA LEU A 99 10.19 -22.73 -5.92
C LEU A 99 10.43 -22.88 -4.42
N TYR A 100 9.75 -22.07 -3.61
CA TYR A 100 9.96 -22.02 -2.15
C TYR A 100 8.82 -22.63 -1.32
N LYS A 101 7.88 -23.34 -1.95
CA LYS A 101 6.68 -23.90 -1.30
C LYS A 101 6.92 -24.78 -0.06
N ASP A 102 8.09 -25.44 0.00
CA ASP A 102 8.46 -26.33 1.10
C ASP A 102 9.19 -25.59 2.25
N GLN A 103 9.45 -24.28 2.08
CA GLN A 103 10.21 -23.45 3.02
C GLN A 103 9.37 -22.35 3.66
N ILE A 104 8.41 -21.79 2.91
CA ILE A 104 7.57 -20.67 3.36
C ILE A 104 6.23 -20.70 2.63
N ASN A 105 5.16 -20.32 3.32
CA ASN A 105 3.86 -20.14 2.68
C ASN A 105 3.79 -18.76 2.01
N ILE A 106 3.80 -18.71 0.68
CA ILE A 106 3.71 -17.46 -0.08
C ILE A 106 2.29 -17.25 -0.55
N LEU A 107 1.74 -16.07 -0.28
CA LEU A 107 0.47 -15.59 -0.81
C LEU A 107 0.73 -14.53 -1.88
N ILE A 108 -0.04 -14.54 -2.97
CA ILE A 108 0.10 -13.61 -4.08
C ILE A 108 -1.09 -12.67 -4.08
N GLY A 109 -0.85 -11.42 -3.68
CA GLY A 109 -1.86 -10.37 -3.57
C GLY A 109 -1.55 -9.15 -4.44
N ALA A 110 -2.18 -8.04 -4.09
CA ALA A 110 -1.92 -6.73 -4.65
C ALA A 110 -2.12 -5.66 -3.58
N GLU A 111 -1.29 -4.63 -3.56
CA GLU A 111 -1.65 -3.38 -2.93
C GLU A 111 -2.47 -2.55 -3.91
N ILE A 112 -3.68 -2.15 -3.48
CA ILE A 112 -4.59 -1.42 -4.36
C ILE A 112 -4.34 0.09 -4.27
N GLU A 113 -4.50 0.74 -5.43
CA GLU A 113 -4.62 2.20 -5.51
C GLU A 113 -6.11 2.54 -5.57
N PHE A 114 -6.63 3.23 -4.56
CA PHE A 114 -8.02 3.66 -4.55
C PHE A 114 -8.11 5.17 -4.76
N ILE A 115 -7.93 5.61 -6.02
CA ILE A 115 -7.91 7.03 -6.38
C ILE A 115 -9.32 7.61 -6.44
N ASN A 116 -10.27 6.79 -6.90
CA ASN A 116 -11.69 7.11 -7.01
C ASN A 116 -12.54 5.83 -6.98
N LYS A 117 -13.87 5.98 -7.07
CA LYS A 117 -14.81 4.85 -6.97
C LYS A 117 -14.70 3.81 -8.09
N ASP A 118 -14.20 4.19 -9.26
CA ASP A 118 -14.07 3.29 -10.41
C ASP A 118 -13.01 2.20 -10.13
N TYR A 119 -12.09 2.47 -9.20
CA TYR A 119 -11.09 1.50 -8.76
C TYR A 119 -11.68 0.23 -8.13
N ALA A 120 -12.89 0.28 -7.57
CA ALA A 120 -13.56 -0.92 -7.08
C ALA A 120 -13.73 -1.96 -8.21
N GLN A 121 -14.14 -1.54 -9.40
CA GLN A 121 -14.28 -2.42 -10.55
C GLN A 121 -12.91 -2.93 -11.06
N HIS A 122 -11.86 -2.10 -10.98
CA HIS A 122 -10.52 -2.52 -11.34
C HIS A 122 -9.99 -3.58 -10.37
N VAL A 123 -10.26 -3.45 -9.08
CA VAL A 123 -9.91 -4.46 -8.07
C VAL A 123 -10.65 -5.77 -8.30
N ASP A 124 -11.95 -5.73 -8.63
CA ASP A 124 -12.73 -6.92 -8.98
C ASP A 124 -12.16 -7.61 -10.22
N ASN A 125 -11.79 -6.84 -11.24
CA ASN A 125 -11.13 -7.37 -12.44
C ASN A 125 -9.80 -8.04 -12.10
N LEU A 126 -8.98 -7.41 -11.24
CA LEU A 126 -7.71 -7.95 -10.77
C LEU A 126 -7.92 -9.29 -10.04
N ARG A 127 -8.85 -9.34 -9.09
CA ARG A 127 -9.23 -10.59 -8.39
C ARG A 127 -9.68 -11.67 -9.37
N ASN A 128 -10.49 -11.33 -10.35
CA ASN A 128 -11.03 -12.27 -11.31
C ASN A 128 -10.00 -12.78 -12.34
N ILE A 129 -9.13 -11.91 -12.84
CA ILE A 129 -8.14 -12.24 -13.88
C ILE A 129 -6.96 -12.99 -13.28
N TYR A 130 -6.37 -12.47 -12.21
CA TYR A 130 -5.12 -13.00 -11.65
C TYR A 130 -5.35 -14.00 -10.52
N LYS A 131 -6.60 -14.10 -9.98
CA LYS A 131 -6.93 -14.96 -8.84
C LYS A 131 -6.06 -14.63 -7.63
N ALA A 132 -5.94 -13.32 -7.34
CA ALA A 132 -5.20 -12.87 -6.17
C ALA A 132 -5.74 -13.52 -4.88
N ASP A 133 -4.83 -13.99 -4.03
CA ASP A 133 -5.18 -14.63 -2.76
C ASP A 133 -5.80 -13.60 -1.78
N TYR A 134 -5.40 -12.33 -1.90
CA TYR A 134 -5.88 -11.21 -1.09
C TYR A 134 -5.55 -9.88 -1.74
N VAL A 135 -6.13 -8.80 -1.23
CA VAL A 135 -5.71 -7.43 -1.54
C VAL A 135 -5.41 -6.64 -0.28
N VAL A 136 -4.40 -5.77 -0.35
CA VAL A 136 -4.09 -4.76 0.66
C VAL A 136 -4.81 -3.49 0.26
N GLY A 137 -5.77 -3.07 1.07
CA GLY A 137 -6.55 -1.84 0.87
C GLY A 137 -5.79 -0.63 1.38
N SER A 138 -5.19 0.12 0.47
CA SER A 138 -4.41 1.31 0.77
C SER A 138 -5.05 2.55 0.15
N LEU A 139 -5.06 3.65 0.91
CA LEU A 139 -5.49 4.96 0.43
C LEU A 139 -4.29 5.89 0.38
N HIS A 140 -3.78 6.14 -0.82
CA HIS A 140 -2.62 6.99 -1.06
C HIS A 140 -3.00 8.40 -1.55
N HIS A 141 -4.27 8.65 -1.79
CA HIS A 141 -4.78 9.88 -2.39
C HIS A 141 -5.88 10.48 -1.54
N VAL A 142 -5.97 11.82 -1.52
CA VAL A 142 -7.13 12.57 -1.06
C VAL A 142 -7.51 13.56 -2.14
N ASN A 143 -8.79 13.58 -2.54
CA ASN A 143 -9.24 14.35 -3.70
C ASN A 143 -8.40 14.08 -4.97
N SER A 144 -8.03 12.82 -5.18
CA SER A 144 -7.14 12.36 -6.28
C SER A 144 -5.74 12.98 -6.27
N ILE A 145 -5.27 13.52 -5.15
CA ILE A 145 -3.92 14.05 -4.98
C ILE A 145 -3.13 13.06 -4.11
N PRO A 146 -1.95 12.56 -4.57
CA PRO A 146 -1.09 11.71 -3.74
C PRO A 146 -0.68 12.43 -2.46
N ILE A 147 -0.84 11.77 -1.31
CA ILE A 147 -0.53 12.37 0.01
C ILE A 147 0.79 11.87 0.60
N ASP A 148 1.34 10.80 0.10
CA ASP A 148 2.50 10.12 0.67
C ASP A 148 3.75 10.18 -0.21
N PHE A 149 3.64 10.70 -1.43
CA PHE A 149 4.75 10.79 -2.36
C PHE A 149 5.74 11.91 -1.97
N SER A 150 5.25 13.13 -1.70
CA SER A 150 6.10 14.25 -1.29
C SER A 150 5.36 15.25 -0.38
N PRO A 151 6.12 16.02 0.45
CA PRO A 151 5.55 17.11 1.25
C PRO A 151 4.80 18.16 0.42
N GLU A 152 5.22 18.43 -0.82
CA GLU A 152 4.60 19.41 -1.71
C GLU A 152 3.21 18.92 -2.16
N LEU A 153 3.07 17.63 -2.51
CA LEU A 153 1.78 17.06 -2.87
C LEU A 153 0.86 16.96 -1.67
N TYR A 154 1.39 16.63 -0.49
CA TYR A 154 0.62 16.68 0.75
C TYR A 154 0.11 18.10 1.03
N ALA A 155 0.97 19.12 0.91
CA ALA A 155 0.58 20.53 1.06
C ALA A 155 -0.46 20.95 0.00
N LYS A 156 -0.38 20.42 -1.22
CA LYS A 156 -1.38 20.63 -2.27
C LYS A 156 -2.74 20.03 -1.87
N ALA A 157 -2.76 18.82 -1.30
CA ALA A 157 -3.98 18.20 -0.81
C ALA A 157 -4.57 19.00 0.37
N LEU A 158 -3.73 19.45 1.31
CA LEU A 158 -4.14 20.32 2.42
C LEU A 158 -4.72 21.64 1.91
N GLY A 159 -4.16 22.21 0.85
CA GLY A 159 -4.68 23.45 0.22
C GLY A 159 -6.05 23.31 -0.46
N GLN A 160 -6.63 22.11 -0.54
CA GLN A 160 -7.98 21.88 -1.05
C GLN A 160 -9.05 21.91 0.05
N VAL A 161 -8.65 22.07 1.29
CA VAL A 161 -9.52 22.09 2.48
C VAL A 161 -9.11 23.26 3.39
N ASP A 162 -9.94 23.61 4.38
CA ASP A 162 -9.68 24.77 5.24
C ASP A 162 -8.66 24.46 6.34
N THR A 163 -8.66 23.26 6.88
CA THR A 163 -7.81 22.87 8.03
C THR A 163 -7.23 21.46 7.87
N LEU A 164 -6.20 21.14 8.66
CA LEU A 164 -5.64 19.79 8.76
C LEU A 164 -6.72 18.79 9.24
N LYS A 165 -7.62 19.21 10.14
CA LYS A 165 -8.75 18.40 10.57
C LYS A 165 -9.64 18.01 9.40
N ASP A 166 -9.96 18.96 8.52
CA ASP A 166 -10.80 18.69 7.34
C ASP A 166 -10.12 17.74 6.36
N LEU A 167 -8.79 17.81 6.23
CA LEU A 167 -8.01 16.85 5.44
C LEU A 167 -8.13 15.44 6.00
N TYR A 168 -8.06 15.28 7.34
CA TYR A 168 -8.20 13.97 8.01
C TYR A 168 -9.63 13.43 7.89
N ILE A 169 -10.63 14.30 8.08
CA ILE A 169 -12.04 13.95 7.85
C ILE A 169 -12.21 13.42 6.43
N ARG A 170 -11.68 14.13 5.44
CA ARG A 170 -11.76 13.73 4.04
C ARG A 170 -11.08 12.41 3.76
N TYR A 171 -9.86 12.21 4.30
CA TYR A 171 -9.11 10.96 4.19
C TYR A 171 -9.93 9.76 4.71
N PHE A 172 -10.44 9.85 5.93
CA PHE A 172 -11.22 8.75 6.51
C PHE A 172 -12.57 8.55 5.85
N ASP A 173 -13.17 9.59 5.26
CA ASP A 173 -14.39 9.44 4.47
C ASP A 173 -14.12 8.74 3.12
N GLU A 174 -13.02 9.06 2.44
CA GLU A 174 -12.60 8.35 1.22
C GLU A 174 -12.16 6.91 1.53
N GLN A 175 -11.45 6.69 2.64
CA GLN A 175 -11.12 5.34 3.12
C GLN A 175 -12.38 4.52 3.40
N TYR A 176 -13.41 5.12 4.01
CA TYR A 176 -14.69 4.44 4.24
C TYR A 176 -15.31 3.96 2.92
N VAL A 177 -15.28 4.80 1.88
CA VAL A 177 -15.78 4.41 0.54
C VAL A 177 -14.98 3.24 -0.03
N MET A 178 -13.66 3.25 0.09
CA MET A 178 -12.80 2.14 -0.29
C MET A 178 -13.19 0.86 0.46
N LEU A 179 -13.26 0.93 1.79
CA LEU A 179 -13.60 -0.21 2.64
C LEU A 179 -14.97 -0.79 2.33
N GLN A 180 -15.97 0.05 2.04
CA GLN A 180 -17.30 -0.41 1.65
C GLN A 180 -17.33 -1.10 0.29
N SER A 181 -16.62 -0.55 -0.69
CA SER A 181 -16.72 -1.00 -2.08
C SER A 181 -15.80 -2.16 -2.40
N VAL A 182 -14.66 -2.27 -1.72
CA VAL A 182 -13.63 -3.28 -1.99
C VAL A 182 -13.63 -4.40 -0.97
N GLN A 183 -13.86 -4.10 0.31
CA GLN A 183 -13.72 -5.03 1.44
C GLN A 183 -12.37 -5.78 1.37
N PRO A 184 -11.23 -5.05 1.44
CA PRO A 184 -9.92 -5.68 1.32
C PRO A 184 -9.66 -6.64 2.48
N GLU A 185 -8.99 -7.75 2.22
CA GLU A 185 -8.62 -8.74 3.24
C GLU A 185 -7.64 -8.15 4.25
N VAL A 186 -6.79 -7.22 3.82
CA VAL A 186 -5.84 -6.50 4.68
C VAL A 186 -6.00 -5.00 4.47
N VAL A 187 -6.12 -4.22 5.53
CA VAL A 187 -6.10 -2.75 5.48
C VAL A 187 -4.68 -2.28 5.75
N GLY A 188 -4.03 -1.73 4.72
CA GLY A 188 -2.66 -1.21 4.78
C GLY A 188 -2.60 0.12 5.51
N HIS A 189 -1.47 0.42 6.17
CA HIS A 189 -1.12 1.72 6.80
C HIS A 189 -2.30 2.67 7.08
N PHE A 190 -3.24 2.20 7.88
CA PHE A 190 -4.60 2.73 8.09
C PHE A 190 -4.68 4.26 8.26
N ASP A 191 -3.70 4.89 8.91
CA ASP A 191 -3.64 6.32 9.20
C ASP A 191 -2.44 7.01 8.50
N LEU A 192 -2.16 6.61 7.25
CA LEU A 192 -1.07 7.13 6.43
C LEU A 192 -1.08 8.67 6.33
N ILE A 193 -2.25 9.29 6.43
CA ILE A 193 -2.44 10.75 6.37
C ILE A 193 -1.55 11.54 7.34
N ARG A 194 -0.97 10.90 8.36
CA ARG A 194 -0.07 11.54 9.33
C ARG A 194 1.35 11.83 8.80
N ILE A 195 1.69 11.28 7.62
CA ILE A 195 3.07 11.12 7.12
C ILE A 195 3.91 12.41 7.07
N PHE A 196 3.34 13.54 6.66
CA PHE A 196 4.07 14.80 6.49
C PHE A 196 3.59 15.93 7.42
N ALA A 197 2.65 15.67 8.29
CA ALA A 197 2.24 16.64 9.30
C ALA A 197 3.22 16.64 10.49
N ASP A 198 3.34 17.77 11.20
CA ASP A 198 4.01 17.79 12.50
C ASP A 198 3.36 16.74 13.41
N GLN A 199 4.17 15.86 13.98
CA GLN A 199 3.64 14.68 14.66
C GLN A 199 2.72 15.02 15.82
N LYS A 200 3.04 16.04 16.63
CA LYS A 200 2.21 16.41 17.76
C LYS A 200 0.86 16.97 17.31
N ILE A 201 0.88 17.71 16.21
CA ILE A 201 -0.34 18.26 15.60
C ILE A 201 -1.14 17.12 14.95
N ALA A 202 -0.48 16.21 14.23
CA ALA A 202 -1.08 15.05 13.60
C ALA A 202 -1.80 14.16 14.61
N ASP A 203 -1.11 13.82 15.71
CA ASP A 203 -1.65 12.96 16.77
C ASP A 203 -2.82 13.64 17.50
N ALA A 204 -2.73 14.95 17.77
CA ALA A 204 -3.83 15.72 18.36
C ALA A 204 -5.04 15.80 17.42
N THR A 205 -4.81 16.07 16.13
CA THR A 205 -5.87 16.16 15.12
C THR A 205 -6.60 14.83 14.95
N LEU A 206 -5.86 13.72 14.99
CA LEU A 206 -6.46 12.40 14.90
C LEU A 206 -7.42 12.09 16.05
N LEU A 207 -7.15 12.62 17.25
CA LEU A 207 -7.97 12.45 18.45
C LEU A 207 -9.12 13.47 18.55
N GLU A 208 -9.26 14.42 17.62
CA GLU A 208 -10.42 15.30 17.60
C GLU A 208 -11.71 14.50 17.39
N PRO A 209 -12.79 14.79 18.13
CA PRO A 209 -14.00 13.95 18.15
C PRO A 209 -14.54 13.60 16.76
N GLU A 210 -14.61 14.58 15.86
CA GLU A 210 -15.14 14.37 14.51
C GLU A 210 -14.27 13.47 13.64
N VAL A 211 -12.93 13.50 13.82
CA VAL A 211 -11.98 12.63 13.13
C VAL A 211 -12.06 11.25 13.75
N TRP A 212 -12.03 11.17 15.09
CA TRP A 212 -12.06 9.92 15.84
C TRP A 212 -13.33 9.09 15.58
N GLU A 213 -14.47 9.74 15.46
CA GLU A 213 -15.73 9.08 15.06
C GLU A 213 -15.59 8.35 13.72
N ARG A 214 -14.88 8.95 12.76
CA ARG A 214 -14.63 8.33 11.45
C ARG A 214 -13.63 7.18 11.54
N VAL A 215 -12.60 7.34 12.36
CA VAL A 215 -11.63 6.26 12.65
C VAL A 215 -12.40 5.05 13.19
N VAL A 216 -13.22 5.21 14.23
CA VAL A 216 -13.99 4.12 14.83
C VAL A 216 -14.98 3.53 13.83
N ARG A 217 -15.71 4.36 13.09
CA ARG A 217 -16.62 3.91 12.02
C ARG A 217 -15.92 3.01 10.99
N ASN A 218 -14.72 3.40 10.56
CA ASN A 218 -13.95 2.63 9.56
C ASN A 218 -13.46 1.30 10.16
N ILE A 219 -13.03 1.32 11.42
CA ILE A 219 -12.67 0.12 12.18
C ILE A 219 -13.85 -0.85 12.27
N ASP A 220 -15.00 -0.38 12.73
CA ASP A 220 -16.21 -1.19 12.89
C ASP A 220 -16.63 -1.84 11.56
N LEU A 221 -16.44 -1.12 10.45
CA LEU A 221 -16.71 -1.67 9.13
C LEU A 221 -15.75 -2.82 8.78
N VAL A 222 -14.45 -2.66 9.03
CA VAL A 222 -13.45 -3.72 8.77
C VAL A 222 -13.72 -4.96 9.63
N VAL A 223 -14.03 -4.75 10.91
CA VAL A 223 -14.43 -5.84 11.81
C VAL A 223 -15.65 -6.60 11.29
N LYS A 224 -16.64 -5.87 10.76
CA LYS A 224 -17.90 -6.46 10.27
C LYS A 224 -17.70 -7.43 9.09
N TYR A 225 -16.67 -7.25 8.27
CA TYR A 225 -16.34 -8.18 7.18
C TYR A 225 -15.12 -9.08 7.47
N ASP A 226 -14.66 -9.15 8.75
CA ASP A 226 -13.53 -9.97 9.22
C ASP A 226 -12.19 -9.63 8.53
N GLY A 227 -11.97 -8.35 8.19
CA GLY A 227 -10.73 -7.86 7.62
C GLY A 227 -9.61 -7.75 8.65
N LEU A 228 -8.36 -7.76 8.17
CA LEU A 228 -7.16 -7.63 8.97
C LEU A 228 -6.62 -6.20 8.91
N PHE A 229 -5.96 -5.76 9.98
CA PHE A 229 -5.20 -4.52 9.96
C PHE A 229 -3.70 -4.81 9.94
N GLU A 230 -3.01 -4.11 9.08
CA GLU A 230 -1.56 -4.10 9.05
C GLU A 230 -1.00 -3.25 10.21
N ILE A 231 0.06 -3.71 10.88
CA ILE A 231 0.94 -2.86 11.67
C ILE A 231 2.17 -2.57 10.80
N ASN A 232 2.21 -1.38 10.21
CA ASN A 232 3.25 -1.02 9.26
C ASN A 232 4.36 -0.19 9.92
N SER A 233 5.56 -0.77 9.96
CA SER A 233 6.74 -0.16 10.59
C SER A 233 7.47 0.89 9.73
N ARG A 234 7.03 1.12 8.48
CA ARG A 234 7.67 2.09 7.58
C ARG A 234 7.60 3.52 8.10
N SER A 235 6.59 3.82 8.92
CA SER A 235 6.47 5.09 9.64
C SER A 235 7.74 5.49 10.40
N TRP A 236 8.42 4.54 11.03
CA TRP A 236 9.66 4.79 11.78
C TRP A 236 10.80 5.25 10.86
N LYS A 237 10.87 4.71 9.62
CA LYS A 237 11.83 5.18 8.61
C LYS A 237 11.52 6.60 8.11
N LYS A 238 10.28 7.04 8.29
CA LYS A 238 9.82 8.41 7.98
C LYS A 238 9.94 9.35 9.19
N GLY A 239 10.45 8.88 10.34
CA GLY A 239 10.68 9.66 11.54
C GLY A 239 9.50 9.76 12.50
N LEU A 240 8.40 9.04 12.24
CA LEU A 240 7.27 8.95 13.16
C LEU A 240 7.61 8.09 14.38
N LEU A 241 6.99 8.37 15.53
CA LEU A 241 7.23 7.62 16.77
C LEU A 241 6.43 6.32 16.84
N ASP A 242 5.25 6.28 16.22
CA ASP A 242 4.39 5.11 16.18
C ASP A 242 4.33 4.50 14.78
N ALA A 243 4.02 3.22 14.70
CA ALA A 243 3.69 2.53 13.47
C ALA A 243 2.44 3.15 12.78
N TYR A 244 2.09 2.69 11.59
CA TYR A 244 0.73 2.80 11.08
C TYR A 244 -0.03 1.49 11.41
N PRO A 245 -1.20 1.58 12.07
CA PRO A 245 -1.77 2.78 12.72
C PRO A 245 -1.05 3.13 14.04
N GLN A 246 -1.28 4.39 14.50
CA GLN A 246 -0.75 4.82 15.79
C GLN A 246 -1.37 4.03 16.95
N ARG A 247 -0.68 4.05 18.10
CA ARG A 247 -1.01 3.20 19.27
C ARG A 247 -2.42 3.38 19.82
N ASP A 248 -3.02 4.57 19.74
CA ASP A 248 -4.37 4.80 20.26
C ASP A 248 -5.43 4.13 19.37
N ILE A 249 -5.20 4.07 18.07
CA ILE A 249 -6.00 3.28 17.15
C ILE A 249 -5.82 1.78 17.45
N ILE A 250 -4.58 1.30 17.65
CA ILE A 250 -4.31 -0.10 18.00
C ILE A 250 -5.04 -0.52 19.30
N LYS A 251 -5.14 0.39 20.29
CA LYS A 251 -5.89 0.11 21.52
C LYS A 251 -7.39 -0.13 21.26
N VAL A 252 -7.99 0.59 20.33
CA VAL A 252 -9.40 0.33 19.96
C VAL A 252 -9.54 -1.07 19.40
N TYR A 253 -8.61 -1.50 18.55
CA TYR A 253 -8.60 -2.86 17.99
C TYR A 253 -8.44 -3.94 19.05
N SER A 254 -7.57 -3.73 20.05
CA SER A 254 -7.29 -4.74 21.09
C SER A 254 -8.48 -5.05 22.01
N HIS A 255 -9.55 -4.25 21.96
CA HIS A 255 -10.80 -4.46 22.70
C HIS A 255 -11.84 -5.21 21.86
N VAL A 256 -11.58 -5.41 20.58
CA VAL A 256 -12.36 -6.23 19.67
C VAL A 256 -11.46 -7.42 19.30
N ASP A 257 -11.98 -8.63 19.21
CA ASP A 257 -11.22 -9.85 18.83
C ASP A 257 -10.67 -9.75 17.39
N ILE A 258 -9.71 -8.84 17.18
CA ILE A 258 -9.09 -8.60 15.87
C ILE A 258 -7.75 -9.32 15.77
N LYS A 259 -7.58 -10.02 14.70
CA LYS A 259 -6.32 -10.65 14.32
C LYS A 259 -5.34 -9.57 13.86
N MET A 260 -4.39 -9.17 14.73
CA MET A 260 -3.26 -8.32 14.35
C MET A 260 -2.07 -9.20 13.95
N TYR A 261 -1.34 -8.76 12.94
CA TYR A 261 -0.11 -9.40 12.51
C TYR A 261 1.01 -8.36 12.50
N ASP A 262 2.08 -8.61 13.29
CA ASP A 262 3.30 -7.82 13.35
C ASP A 262 4.20 -8.11 12.14
N PHE A 263 4.82 -7.06 11.61
CA PHE A 263 5.75 -7.09 10.47
C PHE A 263 7.21 -6.92 10.91
#